data_e4eb752b4205c5f725f5aa4384b58bcf
#
_entry.id   e4eb752b4205c5f725f5aa4384b58bcf
#
_cell.length_a   1.000
_cell.length_b   1.000
_cell.length_c   1.000
_cell.angle_alpha   90.00
_cell.angle_beta   90.00
_cell.angle_gamma   90.00
#
_symmetry.space_group_name_H-M   'P 1'
#
loop_
_entity.id
_entity.type
_entity.pdbx_description
1 polymer ?
#
loop_
_entity_poly.entity_id
_entity_poly.type
_entity_poly.pdbx_seq_one_letter_code
_entity_poly.pdbx_strand_id
1 'polypeptide(L)'
;MLFRSPKVNISLWEATKIVIANQFLAGITPSVAGGEPVRIYLLHKNGLSTGGATAAVFGERLIDAIFILILVPISFFVFKDQINVNIINYGLSIGIIVFVTGIVLFALVLKYPKKTKSLLIRISERLSRLSKKKEKSTKLVNRIGHEIDNFHNSMMLFLTKGKKSFLGAGGLTVLMWSTGFMIPSMLLLALGLPPFWVESYAAQALLLIIVMLPTTPGSSGVAELGMAALYGVLLGASHQYLLGVFVLLFRFITYHMNMICGAIFQYRIFKSITSFSLEAIEKKEGELS
;
A
#
# COMPACT_ATOMS: atom_id res chain seq x y z
N MET A 1 -10.51 11.36 3.30
CA MET A 1 -11.09 11.93 4.53
C MET A 1 -10.09 12.08 5.68
N LEU A 2 -9.11 11.19 5.84
CA LEU A 2 -8.02 11.34 6.81
C LEU A 2 -7.17 12.62 6.62
N PHE A 3 -7.19 13.21 5.43
CA PHE A 3 -6.38 14.37 5.04
C PHE A 3 -7.01 15.74 5.34
N ARG A 4 -8.21 15.81 5.89
CA ARG A 4 -8.80 17.07 6.35
C ARG A 4 -8.22 17.47 7.71
N SER A 5 -6.97 17.94 7.70
CA SER A 5 -6.49 18.84 8.73
C SER A 5 -7.14 20.22 8.48
N PRO A 6 -7.48 21.02 9.53
CA PRO A 6 -8.01 22.38 9.34
C PRO A 6 -7.13 23.29 8.49
N LYS A 7 -5.90 22.88 8.22
CA LYS A 7 -4.89 23.65 7.46
C LYS A 7 -4.64 23.16 6.03
N VAL A 8 -5.20 22.02 5.59
CA VAL A 8 -4.90 21.44 4.26
C VAL A 8 -6.18 20.87 3.66
N ASN A 9 -6.67 21.50 2.60
CA ASN A 9 -7.79 21.02 1.80
C ASN A 9 -7.26 20.36 0.53
N ILE A 10 -7.14 19.03 0.53
CA ILE A 10 -6.85 18.25 -0.68
C ILE A 10 -8.19 17.96 -1.36
N SER A 11 -8.33 18.37 -2.63
CA SER A 11 -9.51 18.04 -3.43
C SER A 11 -9.59 16.54 -3.72
N LEU A 12 -10.81 16.04 -4.02
CA LEU A 12 -10.98 14.62 -4.41
C LEU A 12 -10.15 14.28 -5.66
N TRP A 13 -10.05 15.21 -6.60
CA TRP A 13 -9.25 15.01 -7.81
C TRP A 13 -7.75 14.88 -7.52
N GLU A 14 -7.21 15.71 -6.61
CA GLU A 14 -5.82 15.60 -6.19
C GLU A 14 -5.57 14.29 -5.41
N ALA A 15 -6.49 13.91 -4.53
CA ALA A 15 -6.41 12.62 -3.84
C ALA A 15 -6.41 11.45 -4.83
N THR A 16 -7.25 11.50 -5.87
CA THR A 16 -7.29 10.49 -6.94
C THR A 16 -5.96 10.42 -7.69
N LYS A 17 -5.38 11.55 -8.08
CA LYS A 17 -4.05 11.57 -8.71
C LYS A 17 -2.97 10.93 -7.84
N ILE A 18 -2.98 11.23 -6.54
CA ILE A 18 -2.03 10.66 -5.57
C ILE A 18 -2.18 9.13 -5.50
N VAL A 19 -3.42 8.64 -5.46
CA VAL A 19 -3.69 7.19 -5.41
C VAL A 19 -3.25 6.50 -6.72
N ILE A 20 -3.56 7.07 -7.87
CA ILE A 20 -3.16 6.51 -9.18
C ILE A 20 -1.63 6.48 -9.31
N ALA A 21 -0.93 7.56 -8.93
CA ALA A 21 0.53 7.60 -8.93
C ALA A 21 1.14 6.56 -7.98
N ASN A 22 0.55 6.40 -6.79
CA ASN A 22 0.93 5.36 -5.84
C ASN A 22 0.79 3.96 -6.43
N GLN A 23 -0.36 3.64 -7.02
CA GLN A 23 -0.62 2.31 -7.60
C GLN A 23 0.31 1.98 -8.78
N PHE A 24 0.60 2.97 -9.63
CA PHE A 24 1.55 2.80 -10.72
C PHE A 24 2.94 2.43 -10.22
N LEU A 25 3.47 3.21 -9.28
CA LEU A 25 4.81 2.97 -8.74
C LEU A 25 4.88 1.71 -7.89
N ALA A 26 3.82 1.40 -7.16
CA ALA A 26 3.67 0.15 -6.46
C ALA A 26 3.73 -1.05 -7.42
N GLY A 27 3.09 -0.95 -8.59
CA GLY A 27 3.06 -2.01 -9.59
C GLY A 27 4.39 -2.30 -10.28
N ILE A 28 5.29 -1.30 -10.38
CA ILE A 28 6.62 -1.48 -11.00
C ILE A 28 7.72 -1.79 -9.98
N THR A 29 7.41 -1.80 -8.69
CA THR A 29 8.37 -2.06 -7.61
C THR A 29 8.09 -3.38 -6.89
N PRO A 30 9.14 -4.06 -6.38
CA PRO A 30 8.94 -5.25 -5.57
C PRO A 30 8.11 -4.97 -4.31
N SER A 31 7.24 -5.89 -3.91
CA SER A 31 6.40 -5.82 -2.70
C SER A 31 5.45 -4.61 -2.63
N VAL A 32 5.16 -3.99 -3.78
CA VAL A 32 4.28 -2.82 -3.82
C VAL A 32 4.83 -1.62 -3.01
N ALA A 33 6.09 -1.69 -2.56
CA ALA A 33 6.69 -0.76 -1.60
C ALA A 33 7.02 0.62 -2.16
N GLY A 34 7.22 0.76 -3.48
CA GLY A 34 7.63 2.03 -4.10
C GLY A 34 6.56 3.10 -4.16
N GLY A 35 5.30 2.74 -4.01
CA GLY A 35 4.19 3.67 -4.02
C GLY A 35 4.12 4.56 -2.78
N GLU A 36 4.41 4.03 -1.60
CA GLU A 36 4.25 4.76 -0.34
C GLU A 36 5.15 6.00 -0.21
N PRO A 37 6.44 5.96 -0.55
CA PRO A 37 7.31 7.14 -0.51
C PRO A 37 6.81 8.26 -1.43
N VAL A 38 6.31 7.92 -2.61
CA VAL A 38 5.76 8.91 -3.56
C VAL A 38 4.46 9.50 -3.05
N ARG A 39 3.63 8.70 -2.42
CA ARG A 39 2.41 9.16 -1.78
C ARG A 39 2.72 10.16 -0.65
N ILE A 40 3.69 9.86 0.21
CA ILE A 40 4.17 10.77 1.26
C ILE A 40 4.68 12.06 0.64
N TYR A 41 5.50 11.98 -0.41
CA TYR A 41 6.02 13.15 -1.12
C TYR A 41 4.90 14.03 -1.70
N LEU A 42 3.92 13.43 -2.40
CA LEU A 42 2.82 14.18 -2.99
C LEU A 42 1.91 14.82 -1.93
N LEU A 43 1.66 14.14 -0.82
CA LEU A 43 0.93 14.72 0.31
C LEU A 43 1.70 15.88 0.94
N HIS A 44 3.02 15.75 1.08
CA HIS A 44 3.87 16.84 1.56
C HIS A 44 3.83 18.05 0.61
N LYS A 45 3.92 17.82 -0.70
CA LYS A 45 3.79 18.87 -1.71
C LYS A 45 2.46 19.62 -1.63
N ASN A 46 1.39 18.95 -1.19
CA ASN A 46 0.07 19.53 -0.96
C ASN A 46 -0.11 20.18 0.44
N GLY A 47 0.98 20.43 1.16
CA GLY A 47 1.00 21.25 2.38
C GLY A 47 1.00 20.48 3.70
N LEU A 48 1.06 19.13 3.70
CA LEU A 48 1.27 18.39 4.94
C LEU A 48 2.76 18.42 5.35
N SER A 49 3.03 18.39 6.65
CA SER A 49 4.39 18.08 7.11
C SER A 49 4.76 16.65 6.69
N THR A 50 6.04 16.36 6.49
CA THR A 50 6.49 15.02 6.11
C THR A 50 6.04 13.96 7.12
N GLY A 51 6.16 14.26 8.43
CA GLY A 51 5.67 13.39 9.49
C GLY A 51 4.15 13.22 9.47
N GLY A 52 3.38 14.28 9.18
CA GLY A 52 1.94 14.22 9.02
C GLY A 52 1.50 13.39 7.80
N ALA A 53 2.18 13.56 6.67
CA ALA A 53 1.97 12.75 5.47
C ALA A 53 2.29 11.27 5.73
N THR A 54 3.40 11.00 6.39
CA THR A 54 3.79 9.64 6.80
C THR A 54 2.74 9.03 7.74
N ALA A 55 2.28 9.76 8.74
CA ALA A 55 1.24 9.30 9.66
C ALA A 55 -0.08 8.99 8.94
N ALA A 56 -0.45 9.80 7.95
CA ALA A 56 -1.66 9.57 7.16
C ALA A 56 -1.57 8.28 6.33
N VAL A 57 -0.43 8.05 5.66
CA VAL A 57 -0.19 6.84 4.87
C VAL A 57 -0.16 5.59 5.75
N PHE A 58 0.59 5.63 6.86
CA PHE A 58 0.65 4.50 7.79
C PHE A 58 -0.67 4.29 8.54
N GLY A 59 -1.44 5.36 8.81
CA GLY A 59 -2.78 5.26 9.38
C GLY A 59 -3.73 4.46 8.50
N GLU A 60 -3.68 4.65 7.17
CA GLU A 60 -4.44 3.84 6.22
C GLU A 60 -3.94 2.39 6.20
N ARG A 61 -2.61 2.17 6.19
CA ARG A 61 -2.05 0.81 6.31
C ARG A 61 -2.49 0.09 7.59
N LEU A 62 -2.64 0.82 8.69
CA LEU A 62 -3.17 0.24 9.93
C LEU A 62 -4.63 -0.22 9.76
N ILE A 63 -5.46 0.57 9.10
CA ILE A 63 -6.85 0.20 8.82
C ILE A 63 -6.91 -1.03 7.90
N ASP A 64 -6.11 -1.05 6.82
CA ASP A 64 -5.97 -2.21 5.93
C ASP A 64 -5.54 -3.46 6.72
N ALA A 65 -4.56 -3.30 7.60
CA ALA A 65 -4.05 -4.38 8.44
C ALA A 65 -5.12 -4.95 9.38
N ILE A 66 -5.91 -4.10 10.02
CA ILE A 66 -7.03 -4.53 10.88
C ILE A 66 -8.06 -5.30 10.04
N PHE A 67 -8.41 -4.79 8.85
CA PHE A 67 -9.33 -5.46 7.94
C PHE A 67 -8.84 -6.85 7.54
N ILE A 68 -7.57 -6.98 7.16
CA ILE A 68 -6.95 -8.25 6.77
C ILE A 68 -6.90 -9.21 7.96
N LEU A 69 -6.53 -8.74 9.16
CA LEU A 69 -6.49 -9.56 10.38
C LEU A 69 -7.83 -10.19 10.74
N ILE A 70 -8.92 -9.50 10.44
CA ILE A 70 -10.27 -10.02 10.66
C ILE A 70 -10.64 -11.03 9.57
N LEU A 71 -10.34 -10.71 8.31
CA LEU A 71 -10.76 -11.52 7.17
C LEU A 71 -9.98 -12.82 7.01
N VAL A 72 -8.67 -12.81 7.27
CA VAL A 72 -7.81 -13.97 7.00
C VAL A 72 -8.20 -15.21 7.78
N PRO A 73 -8.46 -15.16 9.10
CA PRO A 73 -8.94 -16.33 9.84
C PRO A 73 -10.26 -16.86 9.29
N ILE A 74 -11.20 -15.97 8.92
CA ILE A 74 -12.49 -16.34 8.33
C ILE A 74 -12.25 -17.05 6.98
N SER A 75 -11.38 -16.49 6.14
CA SER A 75 -11.04 -17.05 4.84
C SER A 75 -10.36 -18.41 4.96
N PHE A 76 -9.49 -18.56 5.94
CA PHE A 76 -8.86 -19.85 6.22
C PHE A 76 -9.90 -20.91 6.63
N PHE A 77 -10.90 -20.51 7.41
CA PHE A 77 -11.98 -21.41 7.80
C PHE A 77 -12.84 -21.83 6.58
N VAL A 78 -13.11 -20.94 5.63
CA VAL A 78 -13.84 -21.25 4.39
C VAL A 78 -13.09 -22.27 3.54
N PHE A 79 -11.76 -22.21 3.51
CA PHE A 79 -10.93 -23.06 2.66
C PHE A 79 -10.32 -24.29 3.36
N LYS A 80 -10.55 -24.50 4.67
CA LYS A 80 -9.86 -25.52 5.48
C LYS A 80 -9.92 -26.92 4.90
N ASP A 81 -11.06 -27.29 4.28
CA ASP A 81 -11.29 -28.65 3.74
C ASP A 81 -10.88 -28.78 2.27
N GLN A 82 -10.55 -27.66 1.61
CA GLN A 82 -10.29 -27.59 0.17
C GLN A 82 -8.80 -27.39 -0.14
N ILE A 83 -8.06 -26.70 0.75
CA ILE A 83 -6.64 -26.43 0.55
C ILE A 83 -5.80 -27.50 1.25
N ASN A 84 -5.49 -28.58 0.53
CA ASN A 84 -4.58 -29.63 0.99
C ASN A 84 -3.20 -29.56 0.29
N VAL A 85 -2.79 -28.36 -0.13
CA VAL A 85 -1.49 -28.16 -0.79
C VAL A 85 -0.50 -27.56 0.21
N ASN A 86 0.48 -28.37 0.64
CA ASN A 86 1.49 -27.97 1.63
C ASN A 86 2.17 -26.63 1.31
N ILE A 87 2.46 -26.35 0.04
CA ILE A 87 3.07 -25.09 -0.42
C ILE A 87 2.20 -23.88 -0.07
N ILE A 88 0.87 -23.96 -0.23
CA ILE A 88 -0.05 -22.85 0.07
C ILE A 88 -0.09 -22.66 1.60
N ASN A 89 -0.16 -23.73 2.36
CA ASN A 89 -0.17 -23.68 3.82
C ASN A 89 1.13 -23.06 4.37
N TYR A 90 2.29 -23.41 3.82
CA TYR A 90 3.58 -22.80 4.20
C TYR A 90 3.64 -21.31 3.82
N GLY A 91 3.23 -20.95 2.58
CA GLY A 91 3.20 -19.57 2.12
C GLY A 91 2.28 -18.68 2.97
N LEU A 92 1.09 -19.18 3.30
CA LEU A 92 0.15 -18.49 4.18
C LEU A 92 0.70 -18.34 5.60
N SER A 93 1.30 -19.39 6.16
CA SER A 93 1.89 -19.36 7.51
C SER A 93 3.01 -18.31 7.59
N ILE A 94 3.93 -18.31 6.64
CA ILE A 94 5.00 -17.32 6.55
C ILE A 94 4.41 -15.91 6.39
N GLY A 95 3.44 -15.73 5.50
CA GLY A 95 2.77 -14.45 5.28
C GLY A 95 2.10 -13.92 6.54
N ILE A 96 1.39 -14.77 7.29
CA ILE A 96 0.76 -14.41 8.57
C ILE A 96 1.81 -14.02 9.61
N ILE A 97 2.90 -14.79 9.75
CA ILE A 97 3.97 -14.49 10.69
C ILE A 97 4.61 -13.12 10.37
N VAL A 98 4.95 -12.88 9.11
CA VAL A 98 5.53 -11.59 8.67
C VAL A 98 4.56 -10.45 8.93
N PHE A 99 3.29 -10.64 8.62
CA PHE A 99 2.25 -9.63 8.79
C PHE A 99 2.00 -9.29 10.28
N VAL A 100 1.83 -10.31 11.12
CA VAL A 100 1.64 -10.12 12.58
C VAL A 100 2.89 -9.48 13.19
N THR A 101 4.08 -9.90 12.79
CA THR A 101 5.34 -9.29 13.24
C THR A 101 5.40 -7.82 12.87
N GLY A 102 5.02 -7.46 11.64
CA GLY A 102 4.94 -6.07 11.19
C GLY A 102 4.00 -5.21 12.03
N ILE A 103 2.81 -5.74 12.37
CA ILE A 103 1.85 -5.05 13.25
C ILE A 103 2.40 -4.87 14.66
N VAL A 104 3.01 -5.90 15.23
CA VAL A 104 3.63 -5.83 16.56
C VAL A 104 4.74 -4.78 16.58
N LEU A 105 5.62 -4.79 15.59
CA LEU A 105 6.68 -3.77 15.45
C LEU A 105 6.10 -2.37 15.33
N PHE A 106 5.05 -2.18 14.52
CA PHE A 106 4.37 -0.91 14.38
C PHE A 106 3.75 -0.43 15.71
N ALA A 107 3.08 -1.33 16.43
CA ALA A 107 2.53 -1.03 17.75
C ALA A 107 3.62 -0.65 18.77
N LEU A 108 4.78 -1.32 18.73
CA LEU A 108 5.94 -0.99 19.57
C LEU A 108 6.52 0.39 19.24
N VAL A 109 6.60 0.75 17.95
CA VAL A 109 7.02 2.09 17.50
C VAL A 109 6.10 3.18 18.07
N LEU A 110 4.79 2.97 18.04
CA LEU A 110 3.82 3.90 18.61
C LEU A 110 3.88 3.96 20.13
N LYS A 111 4.05 2.81 20.79
CA LYS A 111 4.09 2.73 22.27
C LYS A 111 5.37 3.31 22.86
N TYR A 112 6.51 3.20 22.17
CA TYR A 112 7.82 3.61 22.66
C TYR A 112 8.50 4.67 21.75
N PRO A 113 7.89 5.85 21.54
CA PRO A 113 8.39 6.84 20.58
C PRO A 113 9.81 7.33 20.91
N LYS A 114 10.14 7.48 22.20
CA LYS A 114 11.49 7.91 22.63
C LYS A 114 12.57 6.87 22.28
N LYS A 115 12.29 5.56 22.44
CA LYS A 115 13.23 4.49 22.08
C LYS A 115 13.38 4.40 20.57
N THR A 116 12.29 4.50 19.82
CA THR A 116 12.27 4.52 18.36
C THR A 116 13.09 5.69 17.81
N LYS A 117 12.85 6.89 18.34
CA LYS A 117 13.63 8.09 17.98
C LYS A 117 15.13 7.89 18.23
N SER A 118 15.51 7.40 19.42
CA SER A 118 16.91 7.13 19.76
C SER A 118 17.54 6.08 18.83
N LEU A 119 16.81 5.00 18.50
CA LEU A 119 17.28 3.97 17.58
C LEU A 119 17.52 4.53 16.17
N LEU A 120 16.55 5.26 15.61
CA LEU A 120 16.64 5.84 14.27
C LEU A 120 17.74 6.91 14.18
N ILE A 121 17.92 7.70 15.22
CA ILE A 121 19.03 8.66 15.31
C ILE A 121 20.38 7.91 15.31
N ARG A 122 20.55 6.87 16.12
CA ARG A 122 21.78 6.06 16.14
C ARG A 122 22.09 5.41 14.79
N ILE A 123 21.06 4.90 14.11
CA ILE A 123 21.20 4.33 12.76
C ILE A 123 21.65 5.42 11.77
N SER A 124 20.99 6.58 11.79
CA SER A 124 21.33 7.70 10.91
C SER A 124 22.73 8.25 11.17
N GLU A 125 23.15 8.32 12.44
CA GLU A 125 24.53 8.70 12.81
C GLU A 125 25.57 7.68 12.32
N ARG A 126 25.29 6.37 12.44
CA ARG A 126 26.19 5.33 11.90
C ARG A 126 26.31 5.42 10.38
N LEU A 127 25.21 5.59 9.67
CA LEU A 127 25.19 5.75 8.21
C LEU A 127 25.91 7.04 7.79
N SER A 128 25.76 8.12 8.56
CA SER A 128 26.39 9.41 8.28
C SER A 128 27.91 9.39 8.51
N ARG A 129 28.40 8.55 9.42
CA ARG A 129 29.87 8.34 9.62
C ARG A 129 30.52 7.69 8.40
N LEU A 130 29.78 6.95 7.59
CA LEU A 130 30.22 6.41 6.31
C LEU A 130 30.27 7.48 5.20
N SER A 131 29.64 8.63 5.40
CA SER A 131 29.62 9.76 4.47
C SER A 131 30.59 10.87 4.91
N LYS A 132 31.47 11.31 4.02
CA LYS A 132 32.53 12.31 4.28
C LYS A 132 32.04 13.73 4.61
N LYS A 133 30.72 14.00 4.71
CA LYS A 133 30.15 15.35 4.94
C LYS A 133 29.49 15.48 6.32
N LYS A 134 30.27 15.77 7.37
CA LYS A 134 29.82 15.91 8.78
C LYS A 134 28.72 16.97 9.02
N GLU A 135 28.77 18.11 8.38
CA GLU A 135 27.86 19.24 8.64
C GLU A 135 26.42 19.00 8.12
N LYS A 136 26.30 18.31 6.98
CA LYS A 136 25.00 17.86 6.48
C LYS A 136 24.34 16.80 7.37
N SER A 137 25.13 16.05 8.12
CA SER A 137 24.71 14.98 9.01
C SER A 137 23.90 15.48 10.20
N THR A 138 24.38 16.52 10.89
CA THR A 138 23.69 17.06 12.10
C THR A 138 22.34 17.69 11.76
N LYS A 139 22.26 18.43 10.64
CA LYS A 139 20.99 18.98 10.14
C LYS A 139 19.99 17.88 9.77
N LEU A 140 20.50 16.78 9.16
CA LEU A 140 19.68 15.62 8.80
C LEU A 140 19.14 14.90 10.05
N VAL A 141 19.97 14.67 11.05
CA VAL A 141 19.60 14.00 12.31
C VAL A 141 18.52 14.80 13.05
N ASN A 142 18.68 16.13 13.17
CA ASN A 142 17.68 17.00 13.80
C ASN A 142 16.35 17.01 13.03
N ARG A 143 16.42 17.02 11.68
CA ARG A 143 15.21 16.93 10.84
C ARG A 143 14.50 15.59 11.03
N ILE A 144 15.23 14.47 11.03
CA ILE A 144 14.67 13.15 11.31
C ILE A 144 13.99 13.11 12.67
N GLY A 145 14.64 13.65 13.72
CA GLY A 145 14.05 13.73 15.06
C GLY A 145 12.73 14.49 15.11
N HIS A 146 12.65 15.62 14.41
CA HIS A 146 11.42 16.42 14.31
C HIS A 146 10.30 15.70 13.53
N GLU A 147 10.65 15.01 12.43
CA GLU A 147 9.65 14.29 11.63
C GLU A 147 9.11 13.04 12.35
N ILE A 148 9.92 12.40 13.22
CA ILE A 148 9.45 11.31 14.08
C ILE A 148 8.44 11.83 15.11
N ASP A 149 8.70 12.98 15.72
CA ASP A 149 7.77 13.60 16.66
C ASP A 149 6.46 13.99 15.94
N ASN A 150 6.55 14.56 14.73
CA ASN A 150 5.39 14.92 13.92
C ASN A 150 4.58 13.67 13.53
N PHE A 151 5.26 12.57 13.15
CA PHE A 151 4.60 11.29 12.85
C PHE A 151 3.85 10.76 14.07
N HIS A 152 4.53 10.66 15.23
CA HIS A 152 3.92 10.15 16.46
C HIS A 152 2.72 10.99 16.88
N ASN A 153 2.87 12.32 16.93
CA ASN A 153 1.80 13.25 17.32
C ASN A 153 0.60 13.17 16.37
N SER A 154 0.86 13.10 15.07
CA SER A 154 -0.20 12.97 14.05
C SER A 154 -0.94 11.63 14.17
N MET A 155 -0.20 10.54 14.37
CA MET A 155 -0.80 9.21 14.56
C MET A 155 -1.64 9.15 15.84
N MET A 156 -1.13 9.69 16.96
CA MET A 156 -1.88 9.76 18.20
C MET A 156 -3.12 10.64 18.07
N LEU A 157 -3.04 11.72 17.31
CA LEU A 157 -4.21 12.57 17.03
C LEU A 157 -5.30 11.80 16.27
N PHE A 158 -4.91 11.01 15.25
CA PHE A 158 -5.86 10.16 14.53
C PHE A 158 -6.52 9.12 15.44
N LEU A 159 -5.74 8.45 16.27
CA LEU A 159 -6.24 7.39 17.15
C LEU A 159 -7.07 7.90 18.33
N THR A 160 -6.81 9.13 18.81
CA THR A 160 -7.48 9.67 20.02
C THR A 160 -8.60 10.64 19.68
N LYS A 161 -8.31 11.70 18.92
CA LYS A 161 -9.27 12.79 18.64
C LYS A 161 -9.98 12.62 17.29
N GLY A 162 -9.40 11.86 16.35
CA GLY A 162 -9.93 11.64 15.02
C GLY A 162 -10.83 10.40 14.88
N LYS A 163 -11.41 9.87 15.97
CA LYS A 163 -12.17 8.59 15.96
C LYS A 163 -13.25 8.53 14.90
N LYS A 164 -14.04 9.59 14.71
CA LYS A 164 -15.08 9.64 13.67
C LYS A 164 -14.49 9.56 12.26
N SER A 165 -13.38 10.28 12.02
CA SER A 165 -12.68 10.23 10.72
C SER A 165 -12.01 8.88 10.50
N PHE A 166 -11.48 8.26 11.55
CA PHE A 166 -10.88 6.93 11.51
C PHE A 166 -11.92 5.85 11.20
N LEU A 167 -13.09 5.89 11.84
CA LEU A 167 -14.22 5.00 11.55
C LEU A 167 -14.75 5.21 10.13
N GLY A 168 -14.89 6.45 9.69
CA GLY A 168 -15.29 6.77 8.32
C GLY A 168 -14.29 6.27 7.27
N ALA A 169 -12.98 6.40 7.55
CA ALA A 169 -11.94 5.84 6.71
C ALA A 169 -11.99 4.30 6.72
N GLY A 170 -12.24 3.68 7.87
CA GLY A 170 -12.44 2.24 7.99
C GLY A 170 -13.60 1.74 7.14
N GLY A 171 -14.75 2.41 7.17
CA GLY A 171 -15.89 2.08 6.32
C GLY A 171 -15.58 2.19 4.83
N LEU A 172 -14.84 3.24 4.41
CA LEU A 172 -14.40 3.40 3.03
C LEU A 172 -13.35 2.34 2.63
N THR A 173 -12.48 1.93 3.54
CA THR A 173 -11.52 0.84 3.32
C THR A 173 -12.25 -0.48 3.09
N VAL A 174 -13.23 -0.81 3.94
CA VAL A 174 -14.07 -2.01 3.76
C VAL A 174 -14.77 -1.98 2.40
N LEU A 175 -15.37 -0.86 2.02
CA LEU A 175 -16.04 -0.71 0.73
C LEU A 175 -15.07 -0.89 -0.44
N MET A 176 -13.88 -0.26 -0.37
CA MET A 176 -12.83 -0.35 -1.41
C MET A 176 -12.35 -1.79 -1.59
N TRP A 177 -11.99 -2.48 -0.50
CA TRP A 177 -11.55 -3.87 -0.58
C TRP A 177 -12.65 -4.80 -1.03
N SER A 178 -13.89 -4.60 -0.55
CA SER A 178 -15.04 -5.44 -0.94
C SER A 178 -15.34 -5.31 -2.42
N THR A 179 -15.32 -4.10 -2.99
CA THR A 179 -15.48 -3.93 -4.44
C THR A 179 -14.37 -4.61 -5.24
N GLY A 180 -13.12 -4.52 -4.80
CA GLY A 180 -12.00 -5.23 -5.41
C GLY A 180 -12.14 -6.76 -5.33
N PHE A 181 -12.57 -7.28 -4.17
CA PHE A 181 -12.74 -8.72 -3.93
C PHE A 181 -13.94 -9.32 -4.67
N MET A 182 -14.88 -8.50 -5.14
CA MET A 182 -15.98 -8.95 -5.99
C MET A 182 -15.59 -9.14 -7.46
N ILE A 183 -14.48 -8.55 -7.92
CA ILE A 183 -14.04 -8.65 -9.34
C ILE A 183 -13.95 -10.11 -9.82
N PRO A 184 -13.32 -11.05 -9.09
CA PRO A 184 -13.24 -12.44 -9.53
C PRO A 184 -14.61 -13.10 -9.69
N SER A 185 -15.53 -12.87 -8.74
CA SER A 185 -16.89 -13.41 -8.83
C SER A 185 -17.63 -12.91 -10.07
N MET A 186 -17.49 -11.62 -10.39
CA MET A 186 -18.07 -11.03 -11.60
C MET A 186 -17.43 -11.59 -12.87
N LEU A 187 -16.13 -11.86 -12.87
CA LEU A 187 -15.45 -12.52 -13.98
C LEU A 187 -15.91 -13.95 -14.17
N LEU A 188 -16.09 -14.70 -13.09
CA LEU A 188 -16.65 -16.06 -13.16
C LEU A 188 -18.04 -16.05 -13.77
N LEU A 189 -18.92 -15.13 -13.35
CA LEU A 189 -20.23 -14.95 -13.97
C LEU A 189 -20.13 -14.62 -15.47
N ALA A 190 -19.22 -13.73 -15.86
CA ALA A 190 -19.01 -13.36 -17.26
C ALA A 190 -18.51 -14.55 -18.11
N LEU A 191 -17.83 -15.52 -17.50
CA LEU A 191 -17.40 -16.77 -18.12
C LEU A 191 -18.48 -17.88 -18.09
N GLY A 192 -19.68 -17.59 -17.59
CA GLY A 192 -20.76 -18.55 -17.47
C GLY A 192 -20.58 -19.56 -16.33
N LEU A 193 -19.74 -19.22 -15.34
CA LEU A 193 -19.41 -20.08 -14.20
C LEU A 193 -20.13 -19.62 -12.92
N PRO A 194 -20.29 -20.49 -11.92
CA PRO A 194 -20.77 -20.09 -10.60
C PRO A 194 -19.87 -19.03 -9.99
N PRO A 195 -20.41 -17.95 -9.39
CA PRO A 195 -19.63 -16.81 -8.91
C PRO A 195 -18.84 -17.08 -7.61
N PHE A 196 -19.17 -18.14 -6.87
CA PHE A 196 -18.52 -18.50 -5.60
C PHE A 196 -18.31 -17.28 -4.69
N TRP A 197 -19.37 -16.51 -4.39
CA TRP A 197 -19.28 -15.20 -3.73
C TRP A 197 -18.43 -15.22 -2.46
N VAL A 198 -18.70 -16.17 -1.57
CA VAL A 198 -18.03 -16.27 -0.28
C VAL A 198 -16.62 -16.79 -0.45
N GLU A 199 -16.44 -17.84 -1.24
CA GLU A 199 -15.16 -18.48 -1.52
C GLU A 199 -14.25 -17.55 -2.30
N SER A 200 -14.77 -16.83 -3.31
CA SER A 200 -14.00 -15.82 -4.04
C SER A 200 -13.53 -14.70 -3.13
N TYR A 201 -14.39 -14.20 -2.26
CA TYR A 201 -14.02 -13.16 -1.30
C TYR A 201 -12.94 -13.65 -0.34
N ALA A 202 -13.07 -14.86 0.17
CA ALA A 202 -12.08 -15.51 1.02
C ALA A 202 -10.76 -15.76 0.27
N ALA A 203 -10.82 -16.21 -0.99
CA ALA A 203 -9.64 -16.40 -1.84
C ALA A 203 -8.86 -15.10 -2.03
N GLN A 204 -9.55 -13.98 -2.26
CA GLN A 204 -8.87 -12.68 -2.40
C GLN A 204 -8.17 -12.23 -1.12
N ALA A 205 -8.77 -12.47 0.05
CA ALA A 205 -8.12 -12.16 1.33
C ALA A 205 -6.86 -13.01 1.57
N LEU A 206 -6.89 -14.29 1.20
CA LEU A 206 -5.72 -15.17 1.26
C LEU A 206 -4.65 -14.77 0.24
N LEU A 207 -5.07 -14.44 -0.98
CA LEU A 207 -4.17 -13.97 -2.04
C LEU A 207 -3.43 -12.70 -1.62
N LEU A 208 -4.08 -11.79 -0.91
CA LEU A 208 -3.48 -10.56 -0.46
C LEU A 208 -2.25 -10.82 0.44
N ILE A 209 -2.31 -11.82 1.34
CA ILE A 209 -1.16 -12.20 2.17
C ILE A 209 -0.03 -12.78 1.31
N ILE A 210 -0.36 -13.61 0.34
CA ILE A 210 0.63 -14.21 -0.57
C ILE A 210 1.36 -13.11 -1.36
N VAL A 211 0.62 -12.13 -1.86
CA VAL A 211 1.15 -11.00 -2.64
C VAL A 211 1.96 -10.00 -1.79
N MET A 212 1.73 -9.94 -0.48
CA MET A 212 2.53 -9.12 0.43
C MET A 212 3.97 -9.62 0.61
N LEU A 213 4.27 -10.87 0.27
CA LEU A 213 5.64 -11.39 0.31
C LEU A 213 6.51 -10.63 -0.71
N PRO A 214 7.71 -10.17 -0.30
CA PRO A 214 8.61 -9.42 -1.17
C PRO A 214 9.24 -10.31 -2.23
N THR A 215 8.64 -10.36 -3.40
CA THR A 215 9.05 -11.23 -4.48
C THR A 215 9.42 -10.43 -5.73
N THR A 216 8.52 -10.34 -6.68
CA THR A 216 8.72 -9.74 -7.99
C THR A 216 8.01 -8.38 -8.10
N PRO A 217 8.40 -7.50 -9.04
CA PRO A 217 7.67 -6.29 -9.34
C PRO A 217 6.20 -6.59 -9.66
N GLY A 218 5.28 -5.85 -9.01
CA GLY A 218 3.85 -6.06 -9.14
C GLY A 218 3.38 -7.45 -8.70
N SER A 219 4.21 -8.18 -7.93
CA SER A 219 3.97 -9.57 -7.49
C SER A 219 3.67 -10.52 -8.65
N SER A 220 4.21 -10.21 -9.86
CA SER A 220 4.01 -11.03 -11.06
C SER A 220 4.59 -12.42 -10.87
N GLY A 221 3.89 -13.45 -11.33
CA GLY A 221 4.17 -14.86 -11.08
C GLY A 221 3.51 -15.34 -9.79
N VAL A 222 3.75 -14.69 -8.68
CA VAL A 222 3.19 -15.07 -7.37
C VAL A 222 1.68 -14.83 -7.29
N ALA A 223 1.21 -13.71 -7.82
CA ALA A 223 -0.21 -13.41 -7.86
C ALA A 223 -0.96 -14.38 -8.78
N GLU A 224 -0.41 -14.68 -9.96
CA GLU A 224 -1.00 -15.62 -10.93
C GLU A 224 -1.02 -17.05 -10.37
N LEU A 225 0.08 -17.51 -9.79
CA LEU A 225 0.14 -18.83 -9.16
C LEU A 225 -0.80 -18.94 -7.96
N GLY A 226 -0.87 -17.90 -7.11
CA GLY A 226 -1.81 -17.85 -5.99
C GLY A 226 -3.27 -17.88 -6.46
N MET A 227 -3.60 -17.10 -7.50
CA MET A 227 -4.93 -17.15 -8.13
C MET A 227 -5.23 -18.53 -8.71
N ALA A 228 -4.30 -19.09 -9.48
CA ALA A 228 -4.49 -20.41 -10.09
C ALA A 228 -4.68 -21.50 -9.03
N ALA A 229 -3.93 -21.43 -7.92
CA ALA A 229 -4.05 -22.39 -6.84
C ALA A 229 -5.40 -22.29 -6.11
N LEU A 230 -5.84 -21.08 -5.75
CA LEU A 230 -7.08 -20.87 -5.01
C LEU A 230 -8.32 -21.11 -5.87
N TYR A 231 -8.35 -20.58 -7.09
CA TYR A 231 -9.50 -20.76 -8.00
C TYR A 231 -9.49 -22.09 -8.74
N GLY A 232 -8.32 -22.72 -8.89
CA GLY A 232 -8.23 -24.09 -9.40
C GLY A 232 -8.99 -25.10 -8.55
N VAL A 233 -8.97 -24.89 -7.22
CA VAL A 233 -9.76 -25.70 -6.28
C VAL A 233 -11.26 -25.43 -6.45
N LEU A 234 -11.66 -24.15 -6.57
CA LEU A 234 -13.07 -23.77 -6.72
C LEU A 234 -13.68 -24.25 -8.04
N LEU A 235 -12.93 -24.16 -9.13
CA LEU A 235 -13.39 -24.56 -10.46
C LEU A 235 -13.46 -26.08 -10.65
N GLY A 236 -12.69 -26.83 -9.86
CA GLY A 236 -12.63 -28.29 -10.00
C GLY A 236 -12.13 -28.75 -11.37
N ALA A 237 -12.07 -30.05 -11.60
CA ALA A 237 -11.53 -30.63 -12.83
C ALA A 237 -12.35 -30.25 -14.09
N SER A 238 -13.66 -30.06 -13.95
CA SER A 238 -14.57 -29.79 -15.08
C SER A 238 -14.35 -28.42 -15.75
N HIS A 239 -13.80 -27.43 -15.06
CA HIS A 239 -13.64 -26.06 -15.57
C HIS A 239 -12.18 -25.58 -15.56
N GLN A 240 -11.21 -26.48 -15.35
CA GLN A 240 -9.77 -26.16 -15.33
C GLN A 240 -9.30 -25.49 -16.63
N TYR A 241 -9.92 -25.78 -17.77
CA TYR A 241 -9.57 -25.20 -19.07
C TYR A 241 -9.83 -23.66 -19.11
N LEU A 242 -10.71 -23.12 -18.25
CA LEU A 242 -10.98 -21.69 -18.15
C LEU A 242 -10.05 -20.97 -17.16
N LEU A 243 -9.33 -21.70 -16.32
CA LEU A 243 -8.52 -21.13 -15.23
C LEU A 243 -7.47 -20.13 -15.78
N GLY A 244 -6.77 -20.47 -16.85
CA GLY A 244 -5.79 -19.57 -17.46
C GLY A 244 -6.40 -18.28 -17.98
N VAL A 245 -7.54 -18.36 -18.67
CA VAL A 245 -8.28 -17.20 -19.18
C VAL A 245 -8.76 -16.34 -18.03
N PHE A 246 -9.32 -16.94 -16.99
CA PHE A 246 -9.78 -16.25 -15.78
C PHE A 246 -8.66 -15.47 -15.10
N VAL A 247 -7.49 -16.10 -14.88
CA VAL A 247 -6.33 -15.45 -14.26
C VAL A 247 -5.81 -14.30 -15.11
N LEU A 248 -5.73 -14.48 -16.42
CA LEU A 248 -5.31 -13.41 -17.35
C LEU A 248 -6.27 -12.22 -17.35
N LEU A 249 -7.57 -12.45 -17.41
CA LEU A 249 -8.58 -11.39 -17.34
C LEU A 249 -8.54 -10.65 -16.02
N PHE A 250 -8.42 -11.37 -14.91
CA PHE A 250 -8.28 -10.77 -13.59
C PHE A 250 -7.05 -9.86 -13.52
N ARG A 251 -5.89 -10.33 -13.98
CA ARG A 251 -4.65 -9.52 -14.00
C ARG A 251 -4.74 -8.36 -14.98
N PHE A 252 -5.42 -8.55 -16.09
CA PHE A 252 -5.64 -7.44 -17.02
C PHE A 252 -6.41 -6.30 -16.36
N ILE A 253 -7.51 -6.60 -15.67
CA ILE A 253 -8.34 -5.60 -14.99
C ILE A 253 -7.62 -4.99 -13.78
N THR A 254 -7.03 -5.81 -12.91
CA THR A 254 -6.52 -5.35 -11.63
C THR A 254 -5.09 -4.80 -11.69
N TYR A 255 -4.28 -5.25 -12.64
CA TYR A 255 -2.88 -4.85 -12.77
C TYR A 255 -2.63 -4.03 -14.04
N HIS A 256 -2.87 -4.58 -15.24
CA HIS A 256 -2.49 -3.91 -16.48
C HIS A 256 -3.27 -2.62 -16.72
N MET A 257 -4.58 -2.59 -16.43
CA MET A 257 -5.38 -1.37 -16.52
C MET A 257 -4.86 -0.28 -15.56
N ASN A 258 -4.48 -0.66 -14.33
CA ASN A 258 -3.86 0.27 -13.39
C ASN A 258 -2.51 0.79 -13.89
N MET A 259 -1.71 -0.06 -14.56
CA MET A 259 -0.45 0.35 -15.17
C MET A 259 -0.66 1.34 -16.31
N ILE A 260 -1.60 1.06 -17.20
CA ILE A 260 -1.93 1.93 -18.35
C ILE A 260 -2.44 3.29 -17.85
N CYS A 261 -3.44 3.28 -16.98
CA CYS A 261 -3.98 4.51 -16.40
C CYS A 261 -2.91 5.29 -15.63
N GLY A 262 -2.13 4.58 -14.82
CA GLY A 262 -1.05 5.16 -14.03
C GLY A 262 0.04 5.80 -14.88
N ALA A 263 0.46 5.15 -15.96
CA ALA A 263 1.46 5.69 -16.89
C ALA A 263 1.00 7.01 -17.53
N ILE A 264 -0.28 7.08 -17.96
CA ILE A 264 -0.86 8.30 -18.54
C ILE A 264 -0.86 9.46 -17.53
N PHE A 265 -1.28 9.19 -16.29
CA PHE A 265 -1.30 10.19 -15.23
C PHE A 265 0.11 10.60 -14.79
N GLN A 266 1.02 9.66 -14.68
CA GLN A 266 2.39 9.91 -14.28
C GLN A 266 3.13 10.78 -15.30
N TYR A 267 2.94 10.54 -16.58
CA TYR A 267 3.48 11.38 -17.65
C TYR A 267 3.05 12.85 -17.49
N ARG A 268 1.77 13.11 -17.19
CA ARG A 268 1.25 14.46 -16.96
C ARG A 268 1.85 15.12 -15.71
N ILE A 269 2.05 14.35 -14.63
CA ILE A 269 2.66 14.82 -13.38
C ILE A 269 4.13 15.17 -13.61
N PHE A 270 4.90 14.31 -14.28
CA PHE A 270 6.31 14.57 -14.60
C PHE A 270 6.48 15.78 -15.52
N LYS A 271 5.67 15.90 -16.55
CA LYS A 271 5.70 17.07 -17.44
C LYS A 271 5.48 18.39 -16.67
N SER A 272 4.54 18.39 -15.73
CA SER A 272 4.28 19.56 -14.86
C SER A 272 5.45 19.85 -13.89
N ILE A 273 6.18 18.85 -13.41
CA ILE A 273 7.35 19.05 -12.55
C ILE A 273 8.52 19.57 -13.36
N THR A 274 8.74 19.04 -14.56
CA THR A 274 9.85 19.43 -15.44
C THR A 274 9.68 20.86 -15.93
N SER A 275 8.46 21.29 -16.34
CA SER A 275 8.20 22.66 -16.73
C SER A 275 8.45 23.64 -15.57
N PHE A 276 8.03 23.28 -14.35
CA PHE A 276 8.26 24.12 -13.16
C PHE A 276 9.73 24.25 -12.80
N SER A 277 10.54 23.17 -12.97
CA SER A 277 11.98 23.22 -12.72
C SER A 277 12.74 24.06 -13.77
N LEU A 278 12.32 24.03 -15.02
CA LEU A 278 12.88 24.87 -16.08
C LEU A 278 12.56 26.34 -15.86
N GLU A 279 11.31 26.70 -15.55
CA GLU A 279 10.93 28.06 -15.20
C GLU A 279 11.68 28.60 -13.97
N ALA A 280 11.95 27.75 -12.97
CA ALA A 280 12.70 28.12 -11.78
C ALA A 280 14.20 28.34 -12.06
N ILE A 281 14.77 27.64 -13.06
CA ILE A 281 16.15 27.82 -13.52
C ILE A 281 16.25 29.11 -14.34
N GLU A 282 15.35 29.31 -15.33
CA GLU A 282 15.33 30.54 -16.15
C GLU A 282 15.15 31.81 -15.29
N LYS A 283 14.29 31.74 -14.26
CA LYS A 283 14.10 32.87 -13.36
C LYS A 283 15.36 33.19 -12.52
N LYS A 284 16.14 32.17 -12.13
CA LYS A 284 17.42 32.38 -11.44
C LYS A 284 18.50 32.91 -12.36
N GLU A 285 18.55 32.52 -13.62
CA GLU A 285 19.50 33.04 -14.60
C GLU A 285 19.16 34.48 -15.00
N GLY A 286 17.86 34.84 -15.08
CA GLY A 286 17.42 36.20 -15.34
C GLY A 286 17.62 37.17 -14.15
N GLU A 287 17.75 36.69 -12.91
CA GLU A 287 18.09 37.51 -11.73
C GLU A 287 19.63 37.70 -11.55
N LEU A 288 20.45 36.97 -12.32
CA LEU A 288 21.90 37.03 -12.29
C LEU A 288 22.52 37.78 -13.48
N SER A 289 21.70 38.15 -14.46
CA SER A 289 22.06 39.01 -15.59
C SER A 289 21.57 40.47 -15.39
#